data_6c3c5a70337ff731331af2b242a99634
#
_entry.id   6c3c5a70337ff731331af2b242a99634
#
_cell.length_a   1.000
_cell.length_b   1.000
_cell.length_c   1.000
_cell.angle_alpha   90.00
_cell.angle_beta   90.00
_cell.angle_gamma   90.00
#
_symmetry.space_group_name_H-M   'P 1'
#
loop_
_entity.id
_entity.type
_entity.pdbx_description
1 polymer ?
#
loop_
_entity_poly.entity_id
_entity_poly.type
_entity_poly.pdbx_seq_one_letter_code
_entity_poly.pdbx_strand_id
1 'polypeptide(L)'
;MSVKIALAGNPNCGKTTLFNALTGSNQFVGNWPGVTVEKKEGKLKGHKDVIIMDLPGIYSLSPYTLEEVVARNYLIGERPDAIINIVDGTNIERNLYLSTQLMELGIPVIMAVNMVDVLQ
;
A
#
# COMPACT_ATOMS: atom_id res chain seq x y z
N MET A 1 0.01 22.42 -0.82
CA MET A 1 -0.48 21.39 0.12
C MET A 1 -0.37 20.03 -0.56
N SER A 2 0.28 19.08 0.08
CA SER A 2 0.46 17.77 -0.54
C SER A 2 -0.53 16.75 0.04
N VAL A 3 -0.94 15.83 -0.82
CA VAL A 3 -1.83 14.73 -0.44
C VAL A 3 -1.01 13.46 -0.41
N LYS A 4 -1.14 12.69 0.65
CA LYS A 4 -0.41 11.43 0.79
C LYS A 4 -1.39 10.28 0.70
N ILE A 5 -1.11 9.34 -0.20
CA ILE A 5 -1.93 8.16 -0.39
C ILE A 5 -1.04 6.93 -0.21
N ALA A 6 -1.49 6.00 0.63
CA ALA A 6 -0.75 4.77 0.87
C ALA A 6 -1.39 3.64 0.08
N LEU A 7 -0.57 2.80 -0.54
CA LEU A 7 -1.04 1.58 -1.19
C LEU A 7 -0.79 0.42 -0.24
N ALA A 8 -1.81 -0.31 0.10
CA ALA A 8 -1.71 -1.44 1.01
C ALA A 8 -2.37 -2.67 0.38
N GLY A 9 -1.81 -3.83 0.66
CA GLY A 9 -2.37 -5.07 0.14
C GLY A 9 -1.49 -6.25 0.50
N ASN A 10 -2.00 -7.44 0.25
CA ASN A 10 -1.25 -8.66 0.48
C ASN A 10 -0.11 -8.77 -0.54
N PRO A 11 0.94 -9.53 -0.22
CA PRO A 11 1.98 -9.80 -1.21
C PRO A 11 1.37 -10.42 -2.46
N ASN A 12 1.88 -10.02 -3.63
CA ASN A 12 1.45 -10.55 -4.92
C ASN A 12 0.00 -10.20 -5.30
N CYS A 13 -0.54 -9.10 -4.80
CA CYS A 13 -1.90 -8.67 -5.15
C CYS A 13 -1.93 -7.70 -6.33
N GLY A 14 -0.78 -7.43 -6.95
CA GLY A 14 -0.72 -6.48 -8.05
C GLY A 14 -0.44 -5.05 -7.62
N LYS A 15 -0.08 -4.86 -6.37
CA LYS A 15 0.16 -3.53 -5.80
C LYS A 15 1.29 -2.79 -6.52
N THR A 16 2.38 -3.49 -6.83
CA THR A 16 3.53 -2.89 -7.52
C THR A 16 3.14 -2.43 -8.92
N THR A 17 2.33 -3.23 -9.62
CA THR A 17 1.85 -2.86 -10.95
C THR A 17 1.04 -1.56 -10.90
N LEU A 18 0.16 -1.45 -9.92
CA LEU A 18 -0.62 -0.22 -9.76
C LEU A 18 0.27 0.96 -9.39
N PHE A 19 1.23 0.75 -8.49
CA PHE A 19 2.14 1.81 -8.10
C PHE A 19 2.91 2.33 -9.31
N ASN A 20 3.44 1.43 -10.13
CA ASN A 20 4.17 1.82 -11.33
C ASN A 20 3.27 2.57 -12.32
N ALA A 21 2.03 2.14 -12.46
CA ALA A 21 1.09 2.81 -13.36
C ALA A 21 0.75 4.22 -12.89
N LEU A 22 0.64 4.41 -11.59
CA LEU A 22 0.28 5.72 -11.03
C LEU A 22 1.45 6.70 -11.04
N THR A 23 2.67 6.23 -10.82
CA THR A 23 3.83 7.12 -10.66
C THR A 23 4.71 7.23 -11.91
N GLY A 24 4.69 6.24 -12.76
CA GLY A 24 5.56 6.22 -13.93
C GLY A 24 7.02 6.20 -13.52
N SER A 25 7.79 7.16 -14.00
CA SER A 25 9.22 7.25 -13.68
C SER A 25 9.51 8.11 -12.46
N ASN A 26 8.48 8.66 -11.82
CA ASN A 26 8.65 9.57 -10.69
C ASN A 26 8.68 8.81 -9.37
N GLN A 27 9.62 7.88 -9.24
CA GLN A 27 9.73 7.01 -8.08
C GLN A 27 11.04 7.23 -7.32
N PHE A 28 10.96 7.11 -6.01
CA PHE A 28 12.12 7.08 -5.14
C PHE A 28 12.14 5.73 -4.43
N VAL A 29 13.28 5.03 -4.49
CA VAL A 29 13.44 3.72 -3.89
C VAL A 29 14.57 3.77 -2.88
N GLY A 30 14.32 3.25 -1.69
CA GLY A 30 15.32 3.17 -0.63
C GLY A 30 14.88 2.15 0.39
N ASN A 31 15.33 2.30 1.62
CA ASN A 31 14.92 1.44 2.72
C ASN A 31 14.25 2.27 3.79
N TRP A 32 13.34 1.63 4.52
CA TRP A 32 12.77 2.28 5.70
C TRP A 32 13.87 2.48 6.74
N PRO A 33 13.83 3.58 7.51
CA PRO A 33 14.90 3.88 8.45
C PRO A 33 15.18 2.73 9.41
N GLY A 34 16.45 2.35 9.50
CA GLY A 34 16.92 1.37 10.45
C GLY A 34 16.62 -0.08 10.11
N VAL A 35 16.03 -0.35 8.94
CA VAL A 35 15.66 -1.72 8.57
C VAL A 35 15.97 -1.98 7.12
N THR A 36 15.89 -3.25 6.72
CA THR A 36 16.20 -3.67 5.34
C THR A 36 14.96 -3.75 4.46
N VAL A 37 13.80 -3.36 4.96
CA VAL A 37 12.57 -3.37 4.19
C VAL A 37 12.59 -2.24 3.17
N GLU A 38 12.28 -2.58 1.92
CA GLU A 38 12.32 -1.62 0.82
C GLU A 38 11.22 -0.58 0.95
N LYS A 39 11.59 0.68 0.71
CA LYS A 39 10.66 1.80 0.73
C LYS A 39 10.54 2.36 -0.67
N LYS A 40 9.33 2.40 -1.19
CA LYS A 40 9.05 2.97 -2.50
C LYS A 40 8.02 4.07 -2.36
N GLU A 41 8.34 5.24 -2.86
CA GLU A 41 7.35 6.31 -2.93
C GLU A 41 7.52 7.04 -4.25
N GLY A 42 6.48 7.71 -4.67
CA GLY A 42 6.53 8.45 -5.92
C GLY A 42 5.44 9.49 -5.98
N LYS A 43 5.52 10.32 -7.00
CA LYS A 43 4.50 11.33 -7.24
C LYS A 43 3.55 10.85 -8.32
N LEU A 44 2.27 11.13 -8.14
CA LEU A 44 1.26 10.76 -9.12
C LEU A 44 1.54 11.47 -10.44
N LYS A 45 1.44 10.74 -11.54
CA LYS A 45 1.63 11.32 -12.87
C LYS A 45 0.67 12.49 -13.09
N GLY A 46 1.21 13.64 -13.47
CA GLY A 46 0.40 14.82 -13.73
C GLY A 46 -0.05 15.58 -12.49
N HIS A 47 0.29 15.07 -11.30
CA HIS A 47 -0.12 15.69 -10.05
C HIS A 47 1.02 15.63 -9.05
N LYS A 48 1.93 16.60 -9.13
CA LYS A 48 3.15 16.58 -8.30
C LYS A 48 2.89 16.76 -6.81
N ASP A 49 1.70 17.22 -6.46
CA ASP A 49 1.33 17.42 -5.06
C ASP A 49 0.71 16.17 -4.44
N VAL A 50 0.57 15.09 -5.21
CA VAL A 50 0.06 13.82 -4.69
C VAL A 50 1.21 12.83 -4.58
N ILE A 51 1.47 12.38 -3.36
CA ILE A 51 2.54 11.42 -3.07
C ILE A 51 1.92 10.06 -2.81
N ILE A 52 2.42 9.05 -3.54
CA ILE A 52 1.96 7.67 -3.39
C ILE A 52 3.04 6.91 -2.64
N MET A 53 2.68 6.30 -1.51
CA MET A 53 3.59 5.46 -0.74
C MET A 53 3.22 4.01 -0.95
N ASP A 54 4.16 3.23 -1.47
CA ASP A 54 3.96 1.80 -1.69
C ASP A 54 4.41 1.05 -0.42
N LEU A 55 3.45 0.64 0.40
CA LEU A 55 3.77 -0.08 1.62
C LEU A 55 4.19 -1.52 1.30
N PRO A 56 4.96 -2.16 2.18
CA PRO A 56 5.30 -3.58 1.99
C PRO A 56 4.04 -4.43 1.91
N GLY A 57 4.12 -5.52 1.15
CA GLY A 57 3.00 -6.47 1.09
C GLY A 57 2.81 -7.11 2.44
N ILE A 58 1.61 -7.08 2.97
CA ILE A 58 1.30 -7.60 4.31
C ILE A 58 -0.04 -8.30 4.30
N TYR A 59 -0.21 -9.23 5.25
CA TYR A 59 -1.48 -9.93 5.43
C TYR A 59 -2.32 -9.32 6.55
N SER A 60 -1.68 -8.55 7.43
CA SER A 60 -2.37 -7.92 8.56
C SER A 60 -1.52 -6.76 9.08
N LEU A 61 -2.06 -6.03 10.04
CA LEU A 61 -1.31 -4.98 10.75
C LEU A 61 -0.78 -5.48 12.09
N SER A 62 -0.83 -6.78 12.32
CA SER A 62 -0.27 -7.38 13.53
C SER A 62 1.26 -7.31 13.47
N PRO A 63 1.94 -7.06 14.59
CA PRO A 63 3.39 -6.85 14.56
C PRO A 63 4.18 -8.16 14.60
N TYR A 64 3.91 -9.08 13.67
CA TYR A 64 4.59 -10.37 13.62
C TYR A 64 5.77 -10.41 12.67
N THR A 65 5.76 -9.60 11.63
CA THR A 65 6.87 -9.52 10.69
C THR A 65 7.38 -8.09 10.65
N LEU A 66 8.61 -7.94 10.14
CA LEU A 66 9.19 -6.61 9.99
C LEU A 66 8.35 -5.75 9.04
N GLU A 67 7.87 -6.36 7.95
CA GLU A 67 7.03 -5.65 6.99
C GLU A 67 5.74 -5.14 7.65
N GLU A 68 5.12 -5.95 8.50
CA GLU A 68 3.90 -5.55 9.18
C GLU A 68 4.16 -4.43 10.17
N VAL A 69 5.28 -4.50 10.89
CA VAL A 69 5.66 -3.43 11.82
C VAL A 69 5.87 -2.12 11.07
N VAL A 70 6.60 -2.16 9.96
CA VAL A 70 6.88 -0.97 9.16
C VAL A 70 5.58 -0.35 8.64
N ALA A 71 4.70 -1.16 8.06
CA ALA A 71 3.44 -0.65 7.51
C ALA A 71 2.56 -0.06 8.60
N ARG A 72 2.43 -0.75 9.73
CA ARG A 72 1.62 -0.28 10.84
C ARG A 72 2.14 1.03 11.39
N ASN A 73 3.45 1.13 11.61
CA ASN A 73 4.04 2.34 12.16
C ASN A 73 3.88 3.52 11.21
N TYR A 74 3.99 3.29 9.90
CA TYR A 74 3.76 4.34 8.95
C TYR A 74 2.32 4.85 9.00
N LEU A 75 1.36 3.92 8.98
CA LEU A 75 -0.05 4.30 8.95
C LEU A 75 -0.47 5.05 10.20
N ILE A 76 0.04 4.65 11.35
CA ILE A 76 -0.32 5.29 12.61
C ILE A 76 0.42 6.61 12.80
N GLY A 77 1.70 6.66 12.46
CA GLY A 77 2.52 7.84 12.67
C GLY A 77 2.31 8.93 11.65
N GLU A 78 2.33 8.56 10.37
CA GLU A 78 2.20 9.55 9.28
C GLU A 78 0.76 9.87 8.93
N ARG A 79 -0.15 8.94 9.16
CA ARG A 79 -1.58 9.08 8.87
C ARG A 79 -1.82 9.68 7.48
N PRO A 80 -1.65 8.88 6.43
CA PRO A 80 -1.89 9.36 5.07
C PRO A 80 -3.33 9.86 4.91
N ASP A 81 -3.56 10.67 3.90
CA ASP A 81 -4.89 11.23 3.65
C ASP A 81 -5.88 10.19 3.20
N ALA A 82 -5.40 9.13 2.55
CA ALA A 82 -6.23 8.01 2.12
C ALA A 82 -5.38 6.78 1.94
N ILE A 83 -6.04 5.62 1.97
CA ILE A 83 -5.39 4.33 1.73
C ILE A 83 -6.11 3.69 0.55
N ILE A 84 -5.34 3.23 -0.44
CA ILE A 84 -5.89 2.39 -1.51
C ILE A 84 -5.53 0.96 -1.14
N ASN A 85 -6.53 0.18 -0.79
CA ASN A 85 -6.33 -1.22 -0.42
C ASN A 85 -6.55 -2.09 -1.65
N ILE A 86 -5.48 -2.66 -2.18
CA ILE A 86 -5.53 -3.51 -3.35
C ILE A 86 -5.89 -4.92 -2.90
N VAL A 87 -7.00 -5.43 -3.38
CA VAL A 87 -7.54 -6.73 -3.01
C VAL A 87 -7.45 -7.65 -4.22
N ASP A 88 -6.90 -8.86 -4.00
CA ASP A 88 -6.86 -9.88 -5.03
C ASP A 88 -8.25 -10.52 -5.15
N GLY A 89 -8.93 -10.24 -6.24
CA GLY A 89 -10.30 -10.73 -6.45
C GLY A 89 -10.41 -12.23 -6.51
N THR A 90 -9.31 -12.94 -6.76
CA THR A 90 -9.31 -14.40 -6.77
C THR A 90 -9.15 -14.99 -5.37
N ASN A 91 -8.95 -14.16 -4.36
CA ASN A 91 -8.69 -14.62 -3.00
C ASN A 91 -9.20 -13.60 -1.99
N ILE A 92 -10.46 -13.23 -2.14
CA ILE A 92 -11.05 -12.13 -1.37
C ILE A 92 -11.03 -12.36 0.13
N GLU A 93 -11.36 -13.57 0.57
CA GLU A 93 -11.43 -13.84 2.01
C GLU A 93 -10.11 -13.54 2.72
N ARG A 94 -9.00 -13.97 2.13
CA ARG A 94 -7.68 -13.72 2.70
C ARG A 94 -7.38 -12.22 2.76
N ASN A 95 -7.79 -11.50 1.74
CA ASN A 95 -7.49 -10.07 1.65
C ASN A 95 -8.35 -9.22 2.60
N LEU A 96 -9.57 -9.66 2.89
CA LEU A 96 -10.48 -8.87 3.72
C LEU A 96 -10.02 -8.73 5.17
N TYR A 97 -9.20 -9.65 5.64
CA TYR A 97 -8.67 -9.54 7.00
C TYR A 97 -7.88 -8.23 7.17
N LEU A 98 -6.98 -7.96 6.23
CA LEU A 98 -6.23 -6.71 6.24
C LEU A 98 -7.16 -5.51 6.04
N SER A 99 -8.12 -5.63 5.12
CA SER A 99 -9.04 -4.52 4.84
C SER A 99 -9.78 -4.07 6.09
N THR A 100 -10.23 -5.03 6.90
CA THR A 100 -10.93 -4.72 8.13
C THR A 100 -10.03 -3.93 9.09
N GLN A 101 -8.78 -4.33 9.21
CA GLN A 101 -7.84 -3.64 10.09
C GLN A 101 -7.53 -2.23 9.59
N LEU A 102 -7.43 -2.05 8.26
CA LEU A 102 -7.20 -0.72 7.70
C LEU A 102 -8.37 0.22 7.99
N MET A 103 -9.59 -0.28 7.89
CA MET A 103 -10.77 0.52 8.16
C MET A 103 -10.84 0.99 9.61
N GLU A 104 -10.29 0.22 10.52
CA GLU A 104 -10.31 0.57 11.94
C GLU A 104 -9.38 1.73 12.28
N LEU A 105 -8.49 2.10 11.37
CA LEU A 105 -7.57 3.20 11.61
C LEU A 105 -8.23 4.58 11.52
N GLY A 106 -9.43 4.66 10.95
CA GLY A 106 -10.10 5.93 10.80
C GLY A 106 -9.62 6.76 9.62
N ILE A 107 -8.78 6.18 8.78
CA ILE A 107 -8.32 6.82 7.54
C ILE A 107 -9.21 6.35 6.40
N PRO A 108 -9.63 7.25 5.48
CA PRO A 108 -10.45 6.81 4.34
C PRO A 108 -9.76 5.69 3.56
N VAL A 109 -10.48 4.61 3.31
CA VAL A 109 -9.96 3.46 2.59
C VAL A 109 -10.74 3.26 1.30
N ILE A 110 -10.02 3.19 0.19
CA ILE A 110 -10.60 2.93 -1.13
C ILE A 110 -10.22 1.50 -1.49
N MET A 111 -11.21 0.67 -1.80
CA MET A 111 -10.96 -0.72 -2.19
C MET A 111 -10.74 -0.80 -3.68
N ALA A 112 -9.61 -1.36 -4.08
CA ALA A 112 -9.30 -1.59 -5.49
C ALA A 112 -9.19 -3.09 -5.70
N VAL A 113 -10.15 -3.69 -6.37
CA VAL A 113 -10.15 -5.12 -6.63
C VAL A 113 -9.36 -5.40 -7.89
N ASN A 114 -8.31 -6.17 -7.76
CA ASN A 114 -7.48 -6.57 -8.88
C ASN A 114 -7.77 -8.03 -9.22
N MET A 115 -8.32 -8.25 -10.39
CA MET A 115 -8.64 -9.58 -10.87
C MET A 115 -7.45 -10.09 -11.69
N VAL A 116 -6.42 -10.51 -10.99
CA VAL A 116 -5.26 -11.07 -11.67
C VAL A 116 -5.71 -12.33 -12.42
N ASP A 117 -5.59 -12.30 -13.71
CA ASP A 117 -6.00 -13.43 -14.52
C ASP A 117 -4.89 -14.48 -14.51
N VAL A 118 -5.12 -15.53 -13.75
CA VAL A 118 -4.14 -16.60 -13.62
C VAL A 118 -4.30 -17.69 -14.65
N LEU A 119 -5.21 -17.47 -15.58
CA LEU A 119 -5.46 -18.45 -16.63
C LEU A 119 -4.57 -18.23 -17.85
N GLN A 120 -3.74 -17.25 -17.78
CA GLN A 120 -2.79 -16.95 -18.85
C GLN A 120 -1.88 -18.13 -19.14
#